data_a1830fed434a6a02c7d4f5656e9afe5b
#
_entry.id   a1830fed434a6a02c7d4f5656e9afe5b
#
_cell.length_a   1.000
_cell.length_b   1.000
_cell.length_c   1.000
_cell.angle_alpha   90.00
_cell.angle_beta   90.00
_cell.angle_gamma   90.00
#
_symmetry.space_group_name_H-M   'P 1'
#
loop_
_entity.id
_entity.type
_entity.pdbx_description
1 polymer ?
#
loop_
_entity_poly.entity_id
_entity_poly.type
_entity_poly.pdbx_seq_one_letter_code
_entity_poly.pdbx_strand_id
1 'polypeptide(L)'
;MDATTVTHEIQPVFDSRSRVLLLGTMPSPASREQGFYYGHPQNRFWRVLAAIFDEPAPRTIEEKRDMLLRHHVALWDVLASCEIEGASDASIRDAQPNDLARIFDAADIRAVFATGTKAGELYRKLIEPTLGVPCTTLPSTSPANAKMKLADLVDAYGKALLPLLGETEKHVLTVADVVKLEKEIAESGTSLSALMKRAGRALAKVAFDEAQAAVSQHGLSNAMQRQADAISRTPHDNQNDSADRISSNSHTAEASDPSDENQAAPHIAILCGSGNNGGDGWVAARELACAGCAVDLVTKRPAREISAEPAHEQALLTEAIASEPANTPRAGLHQTASSSQTAASALTAPQTTAAQHAEPGAIAIRVSPSHGELACLFAAADVIVDAILGTGFSGDSVLAPYDAWIRLANEQRARGARIVAADVPSGLSAQTGKAAKPCLKAHETVTMIASKPGLETPYAFAFCGTVHVAPLAYIEPILESWKQREAIDNASAENNGLIGSSAAAAANAALEAAGAGKPPSPKHDAFRRAETEDDDGYDPYSDRPPTPEPLFQADPWN
;
A
#
# COMPACT_ATOMS: atom_id res chain seq x y z
N MET A 1 -27.59 0.67 -39.33
CA MET A 1 -27.06 -0.62 -38.83
C MET A 1 -28.25 -1.35 -38.28
N ASP A 2 -28.41 -2.62 -38.60
CA ASP A 2 -29.55 -3.39 -38.11
C ASP A 2 -29.38 -3.64 -36.62
N ALA A 3 -30.49 -3.64 -35.87
CA ALA A 3 -30.52 -3.93 -34.44
C ALA A 3 -30.09 -5.40 -34.24
N THR A 4 -29.21 -5.65 -33.30
CA THR A 4 -28.68 -6.97 -32.98
C THR A 4 -29.06 -7.34 -31.56
N THR A 5 -29.58 -8.56 -31.35
CA THR A 5 -29.78 -9.07 -29.97
C THR A 5 -28.43 -9.36 -29.34
N VAL A 6 -28.17 -8.78 -28.16
CA VAL A 6 -26.95 -8.95 -27.39
C VAL A 6 -27.30 -9.55 -26.03
N THR A 7 -26.60 -10.63 -25.68
CA THR A 7 -26.69 -11.30 -24.36
C THR A 7 -25.47 -10.93 -23.52
N HIS A 8 -25.67 -10.74 -22.22
CA HIS A 8 -24.63 -10.41 -21.26
C HIS A 8 -23.95 -11.68 -20.75
N GLU A 9 -22.69 -11.90 -21.13
CA GLU A 9 -21.92 -13.11 -20.78
C GLU A 9 -20.93 -12.89 -19.64
N ILE A 10 -20.64 -11.60 -19.30
CA ILE A 10 -19.65 -11.26 -18.28
C ILE A 10 -20.26 -11.47 -16.89
N GLN A 11 -19.62 -12.30 -16.08
CA GLN A 11 -20.09 -12.59 -14.72
C GLN A 11 -19.91 -11.37 -13.80
N PRO A 12 -20.84 -11.13 -12.84
CA PRO A 12 -20.68 -10.06 -11.87
C PRO A 12 -19.43 -10.24 -11.02
N VAL A 13 -18.87 -9.14 -10.57
CA VAL A 13 -17.78 -9.12 -9.60
C VAL A 13 -18.37 -8.73 -8.25
N PHE A 14 -18.36 -9.61 -7.29
CA PHE A 14 -18.80 -9.37 -5.91
C PHE A 14 -18.30 -10.48 -4.98
N ASP A 15 -18.39 -10.23 -3.68
CA ASP A 15 -18.20 -11.18 -2.60
C ASP A 15 -19.13 -10.84 -1.42
N SER A 16 -19.09 -11.62 -0.34
CA SER A 16 -19.91 -11.41 0.86
C SER A 16 -19.62 -10.09 1.59
N ARG A 17 -18.51 -9.43 1.30
CA ARG A 17 -18.09 -8.16 1.89
C ARG A 17 -18.43 -6.95 1.03
N SER A 18 -18.96 -7.16 -0.16
CA SER A 18 -19.37 -6.07 -1.04
C SER A 18 -20.45 -5.22 -0.35
N ARG A 19 -20.29 -3.90 -0.38
CA ARG A 19 -21.17 -2.93 0.29
C ARG A 19 -21.86 -1.97 -0.67
N VAL A 20 -21.28 -1.80 -1.84
CA VAL A 20 -21.78 -0.89 -2.88
C VAL A 20 -21.83 -1.66 -4.19
N LEU A 21 -22.97 -1.54 -4.89
CA LEU A 21 -23.15 -2.12 -6.22
C LEU A 21 -23.12 -1.01 -7.28
N LEU A 22 -22.14 -1.08 -8.19
CA LEU A 22 -22.07 -0.25 -9.39
C LEU A 22 -22.67 -0.98 -10.58
N LEU A 23 -23.56 -0.34 -11.32
CA LEU A 23 -24.24 -0.91 -12.46
C LEU A 23 -23.99 -0.08 -13.73
N GLY A 24 -23.44 -0.71 -14.77
CA GLY A 24 -23.51 -0.19 -16.13
C GLY A 24 -24.86 -0.51 -16.77
N THR A 25 -25.02 -0.17 -18.05
CA THR A 25 -26.23 -0.49 -18.82
C THR A 25 -26.14 -1.90 -19.39
N MET A 26 -25.14 -2.12 -20.25
CA MET A 26 -24.84 -3.34 -21.01
C MET A 26 -23.36 -3.29 -21.43
N PRO A 27 -22.64 -4.42 -21.50
CA PRO A 27 -21.25 -4.41 -21.94
C PRO A 27 -21.10 -3.86 -23.36
N SER A 28 -20.21 -2.88 -23.53
CA SER A 28 -19.88 -2.36 -24.86
C SER A 28 -19.21 -3.44 -25.73
N PRO A 29 -19.17 -3.30 -27.08
CA PRO A 29 -18.45 -4.25 -27.94
C PRO A 29 -17.01 -4.51 -27.47
N ALA A 30 -16.26 -3.48 -27.10
CA ALA A 30 -14.91 -3.61 -26.56
C ALA A 30 -14.86 -4.36 -25.22
N SER A 31 -15.87 -4.19 -24.35
CA SER A 31 -15.97 -4.93 -23.10
C SER A 31 -16.24 -6.42 -23.33
N ARG A 32 -17.10 -6.75 -24.31
CA ARG A 32 -17.39 -8.15 -24.69
C ARG A 32 -16.17 -8.83 -25.31
N GLU A 33 -15.44 -8.12 -26.17
CA GLU A 33 -14.21 -8.63 -26.77
C GLU A 33 -13.12 -8.92 -25.72
N GLN A 34 -12.99 -8.06 -24.71
CA GLN A 34 -12.03 -8.23 -23.61
C GLN A 34 -12.54 -9.20 -22.51
N GLY A 35 -13.82 -9.56 -22.51
CA GLY A 35 -14.42 -10.38 -21.47
C GLY A 35 -14.54 -9.69 -20.09
N PHE A 36 -14.45 -8.34 -20.06
CA PHE A 36 -14.52 -7.60 -18.80
C PHE A 36 -15.07 -6.18 -18.96
N TYR A 37 -15.56 -5.59 -17.85
CA TYR A 37 -16.26 -4.30 -17.81
C TYR A 37 -15.37 -3.12 -18.22
N TYR A 38 -16.01 -2.11 -18.82
CA TYR A 38 -15.38 -0.84 -19.21
C TYR A 38 -14.09 -1.02 -20.02
N GLY A 39 -14.11 -1.96 -20.99
CA GLY A 39 -12.95 -2.34 -21.80
C GLY A 39 -12.51 -1.30 -22.84
N HIS A 40 -13.33 -0.29 -23.16
CA HIS A 40 -12.95 0.73 -24.14
C HIS A 40 -11.77 1.56 -23.61
N PRO A 41 -10.65 1.74 -24.36
CA PRO A 41 -9.42 2.38 -23.89
C PRO A 41 -9.61 3.81 -23.39
N GLN A 42 -10.57 4.55 -23.94
CA GLN A 42 -10.89 5.93 -23.53
C GLN A 42 -11.93 5.98 -22.40
N ASN A 43 -12.46 4.87 -21.93
CA ASN A 43 -13.37 4.89 -20.78
C ASN A 43 -12.59 5.27 -19.52
N ARG A 44 -13.17 6.16 -18.72
CA ARG A 44 -12.51 6.73 -17.55
C ARG A 44 -12.81 5.98 -16.25
N PHE A 45 -13.66 4.94 -16.27
CA PHE A 45 -14.13 4.21 -15.08
C PHE A 45 -12.99 3.75 -14.18
N TRP A 46 -12.04 3.00 -14.74
CA TRP A 46 -10.91 2.48 -13.97
C TRP A 46 -9.97 3.58 -13.45
N ARG A 47 -9.84 4.67 -14.21
CA ARG A 47 -9.07 5.84 -13.77
C ARG A 47 -9.77 6.62 -12.67
N VAL A 48 -11.11 6.67 -12.68
CA VAL A 48 -11.91 7.29 -11.62
C VAL A 48 -11.79 6.50 -10.33
N LEU A 49 -12.00 5.17 -10.36
CA LEU A 49 -11.85 4.33 -9.16
C LEU A 49 -10.42 4.36 -8.61
N ALA A 50 -9.42 4.26 -9.48
CA ALA A 50 -8.03 4.36 -9.09
C ALA A 50 -7.70 5.67 -8.36
N ALA A 51 -8.24 6.81 -8.84
CA ALA A 51 -8.04 8.11 -8.21
C ALA A 51 -8.80 8.24 -6.87
N ILE A 52 -9.99 7.62 -6.75
CA ILE A 52 -10.76 7.63 -5.49
C ILE A 52 -10.04 6.81 -4.41
N PHE A 53 -9.49 5.66 -4.80
CA PHE A 53 -8.80 4.75 -3.90
C PHE A 53 -7.31 5.07 -3.74
N ASP A 54 -6.85 6.12 -4.43
CA ASP A 54 -5.46 6.56 -4.43
C ASP A 54 -4.48 5.45 -4.85
N GLU A 55 -4.84 4.75 -5.92
CA GLU A 55 -4.10 3.62 -6.47
C GLU A 55 -3.81 3.80 -7.96
N PRO A 56 -2.85 3.05 -8.52
CA PRO A 56 -2.65 3.01 -9.96
C PRO A 56 -3.87 2.46 -10.68
N ALA A 57 -4.16 3.00 -11.86
CA ALA A 57 -5.20 2.44 -12.71
C ALA A 57 -4.86 0.98 -13.09
N PRO A 58 -5.76 0.03 -12.81
CA PRO A 58 -5.53 -1.39 -13.05
C PRO A 58 -5.46 -1.68 -14.55
N ARG A 59 -4.59 -2.60 -14.95
CA ARG A 59 -4.30 -2.93 -16.36
C ARG A 59 -4.85 -4.28 -16.76
N THR A 60 -4.71 -5.28 -15.88
CA THR A 60 -5.20 -6.64 -16.14
C THR A 60 -6.62 -6.83 -15.57
N ILE A 61 -7.28 -7.89 -15.97
CA ILE A 61 -8.60 -8.26 -15.43
C ILE A 61 -8.50 -8.59 -13.94
N GLU A 62 -7.43 -9.29 -13.57
CA GLU A 62 -7.13 -9.67 -12.19
C GLU A 62 -6.95 -8.42 -11.32
N GLU A 63 -6.16 -7.44 -11.76
CA GLU A 63 -5.97 -6.18 -11.03
C GLU A 63 -7.28 -5.39 -10.88
N LYS A 64 -8.13 -5.38 -11.91
CA LYS A 64 -9.44 -4.74 -11.87
C LYS A 64 -10.37 -5.41 -10.86
N ARG A 65 -10.39 -6.74 -10.85
CA ARG A 65 -11.18 -7.55 -9.93
C ARG A 65 -10.70 -7.38 -8.49
N ASP A 66 -9.39 -7.45 -8.27
CA ASP A 66 -8.75 -7.24 -6.96
C ASP A 66 -9.06 -5.85 -6.39
N MET A 67 -8.96 -4.79 -7.19
CA MET A 67 -9.31 -3.43 -6.78
C MET A 67 -10.76 -3.34 -6.29
N LEU A 68 -11.73 -3.86 -7.05
CA LEU A 68 -13.14 -3.82 -6.68
C LEU A 68 -13.40 -4.52 -5.34
N LEU A 69 -12.90 -5.74 -5.19
CA LEU A 69 -13.16 -6.57 -4.01
C LEU A 69 -12.47 -6.04 -2.76
N ARG A 70 -11.22 -5.58 -2.87
CA ARG A 70 -10.49 -4.92 -1.77
C ARG A 70 -11.24 -3.71 -1.22
N HIS A 71 -11.90 -2.97 -2.09
CA HIS A 71 -12.66 -1.78 -1.73
C HIS A 71 -14.16 -2.04 -1.57
N HIS A 72 -14.57 -3.29 -1.39
CA HIS A 72 -15.97 -3.67 -1.13
C HIS A 72 -16.96 -3.20 -2.19
N VAL A 73 -16.54 -3.11 -3.45
CA VAL A 73 -17.35 -2.70 -4.60
C VAL A 73 -17.78 -3.91 -5.40
N ALA A 74 -19.08 -4.13 -5.49
CA ALA A 74 -19.66 -5.03 -6.48
C ALA A 74 -19.86 -4.31 -7.82
N LEU A 75 -19.69 -5.04 -8.93
CA LEU A 75 -19.83 -4.49 -10.28
C LEU A 75 -20.61 -5.46 -11.17
N TRP A 76 -21.62 -4.93 -11.86
CA TRP A 76 -22.37 -5.62 -12.91
C TRP A 76 -22.98 -4.61 -13.89
N ASP A 77 -23.93 -5.11 -14.70
CA ASP A 77 -24.77 -4.27 -15.57
C ASP A 77 -26.26 -4.54 -15.29
N VAL A 78 -27.10 -3.59 -15.66
CA VAL A 78 -28.56 -3.67 -15.44
C VAL A 78 -29.19 -4.77 -16.32
N LEU A 79 -28.71 -4.93 -17.56
CA LEU A 79 -29.35 -5.80 -18.56
C LEU A 79 -28.65 -7.15 -18.73
N ALA A 80 -29.43 -8.23 -18.75
CA ALA A 80 -29.03 -9.56 -19.16
C ALA A 80 -29.04 -9.72 -20.69
N SER A 81 -30.02 -9.08 -21.37
CA SER A 81 -30.07 -9.04 -22.84
C SER A 81 -30.86 -7.85 -23.34
N CYS A 82 -30.57 -7.42 -24.55
CA CYS A 82 -31.35 -6.38 -25.23
C CYS A 82 -31.10 -6.41 -26.75
N GLU A 83 -31.96 -5.75 -27.50
CA GLU A 83 -31.69 -5.36 -28.88
C GLU A 83 -31.02 -3.98 -28.87
N ILE A 84 -29.89 -3.83 -29.55
CA ILE A 84 -29.10 -2.60 -29.58
C ILE A 84 -28.46 -2.38 -30.95
N GLU A 85 -28.37 -1.13 -31.38
CA GLU A 85 -27.63 -0.73 -32.58
C GLU A 85 -26.23 -0.23 -32.18
N GLY A 86 -25.21 -1.03 -32.48
CA GLY A 86 -23.81 -0.70 -32.16
C GLY A 86 -23.52 -0.60 -30.67
N ALA A 87 -23.14 0.60 -30.19
CA ALA A 87 -22.86 0.90 -28.77
C ALA A 87 -23.77 2.02 -28.22
N SER A 88 -24.89 2.30 -28.88
CA SER A 88 -25.78 3.41 -28.54
C SER A 88 -26.84 2.98 -27.52
N ASP A 89 -26.66 3.35 -26.25
CA ASP A 89 -27.65 3.13 -25.18
C ASP A 89 -29.05 3.68 -25.54
N ALA A 90 -29.15 4.67 -26.41
CA ALA A 90 -30.42 5.25 -26.86
C ALA A 90 -31.20 4.31 -27.77
N SER A 91 -30.57 3.34 -28.43
CA SER A 91 -31.19 2.38 -29.33
C SER A 91 -31.68 1.11 -28.63
N ILE A 92 -31.50 0.98 -27.33
CA ILE A 92 -31.88 -0.23 -26.55
C ILE A 92 -33.39 -0.47 -26.62
N ARG A 93 -33.75 -1.70 -27.07
CA ARG A 93 -35.11 -2.24 -27.12
C ARG A 93 -35.13 -3.64 -26.49
N ASP A 94 -36.31 -4.16 -26.19
CA ASP A 94 -36.53 -5.51 -25.65
C ASP A 94 -35.58 -5.87 -24.49
N ALA A 95 -35.38 -4.91 -23.59
CA ALA A 95 -34.45 -4.96 -22.47
C ALA A 95 -34.92 -5.99 -21.42
N GLN A 96 -34.11 -7.01 -21.15
CA GLN A 96 -34.30 -7.98 -20.07
C GLN A 96 -33.30 -7.69 -18.96
N PRO A 97 -33.74 -7.52 -17.69
CA PRO A 97 -32.84 -7.23 -16.58
C PRO A 97 -32.03 -8.45 -16.15
N ASN A 98 -30.86 -8.20 -15.57
CA ASN A 98 -30.12 -9.19 -14.79
C ASN A 98 -30.82 -9.48 -13.46
N ASP A 99 -30.67 -10.71 -12.97
CA ASP A 99 -31.11 -11.09 -11.63
C ASP A 99 -30.08 -10.64 -10.59
N LEU A 100 -30.32 -9.46 -10.00
CA LEU A 100 -29.45 -8.90 -8.97
C LEU A 100 -29.66 -9.53 -7.59
N ALA A 101 -30.73 -10.31 -7.37
CA ALA A 101 -31.03 -10.91 -6.06
C ALA A 101 -29.84 -11.75 -5.56
N ARG A 102 -29.17 -12.44 -6.45
CA ARG A 102 -27.96 -13.24 -6.14
C ARG A 102 -26.81 -12.44 -5.47
N ILE A 103 -26.72 -11.13 -5.73
CA ILE A 103 -25.71 -10.26 -5.11
C ILE A 103 -26.17 -9.84 -3.71
N PHE A 104 -27.45 -9.49 -3.59
CA PHE A 104 -28.06 -9.09 -2.31
C PHE A 104 -28.16 -10.26 -1.32
N ASP A 105 -28.37 -11.47 -1.82
CA ASP A 105 -28.37 -12.68 -0.98
C ASP A 105 -26.98 -13.02 -0.43
N ALA A 106 -25.93 -12.61 -1.16
CA ALA A 106 -24.55 -12.92 -0.79
C ALA A 106 -23.83 -11.80 -0.02
N ALA A 107 -24.31 -10.54 -0.09
CA ALA A 107 -23.61 -9.38 0.43
C ALA A 107 -24.56 -8.31 1.00
N ASP A 108 -24.10 -7.61 2.05
CA ASP A 108 -24.81 -6.46 2.66
C ASP A 108 -24.62 -5.21 1.78
N ILE A 109 -25.33 -5.16 0.65
CA ILE A 109 -25.29 -4.02 -0.27
C ILE A 109 -26.04 -2.83 0.32
N ARG A 110 -25.32 -1.81 0.72
CA ARG A 110 -25.84 -0.60 1.37
C ARG A 110 -26.39 0.42 0.39
N ALA A 111 -25.90 0.42 -0.86
CA ALA A 111 -26.36 1.33 -1.90
C ALA A 111 -26.09 0.77 -3.30
N VAL A 112 -26.98 1.15 -4.23
CA VAL A 112 -26.88 0.85 -5.66
C VAL A 112 -26.63 2.14 -6.43
N PHE A 113 -25.66 2.14 -7.31
CA PHE A 113 -25.32 3.25 -8.18
C PHE A 113 -25.33 2.83 -9.65
N ALA A 114 -26.04 3.56 -10.47
CA ALA A 114 -26.04 3.40 -11.92
C ALA A 114 -25.06 4.38 -12.57
N THR A 115 -24.17 3.88 -13.42
CA THR A 115 -23.13 4.66 -14.10
C THR A 115 -23.67 5.26 -15.41
N GLY A 116 -24.45 6.31 -15.29
CA GLY A 116 -25.08 7.02 -16.40
C GLY A 116 -26.60 6.99 -16.35
N THR A 117 -27.21 7.97 -17.01
CA THR A 117 -28.67 8.21 -16.98
C THR A 117 -29.45 6.98 -17.46
N LYS A 118 -29.01 6.35 -18.56
CA LYS A 118 -29.72 5.21 -19.15
C LYS A 118 -29.74 3.99 -18.23
N ALA A 119 -28.62 3.67 -17.59
CA ALA A 119 -28.55 2.59 -16.59
C ALA A 119 -29.51 2.86 -15.42
N GLY A 120 -29.57 4.10 -14.92
CA GLY A 120 -30.49 4.49 -13.85
C GLY A 120 -31.95 4.42 -14.24
N GLU A 121 -32.31 4.84 -15.46
CA GLU A 121 -33.68 4.73 -15.99
C GLU A 121 -34.13 3.27 -16.11
N LEU A 122 -33.29 2.41 -16.67
CA LEU A 122 -33.59 0.99 -16.85
C LEU A 122 -33.68 0.26 -15.51
N TYR A 123 -32.76 0.56 -14.57
CA TYR A 123 -32.84 0.01 -13.22
C TYR A 123 -34.16 0.34 -12.53
N ARG A 124 -34.54 1.62 -12.50
CA ARG A 124 -35.81 2.07 -11.88
C ARG A 124 -37.03 1.45 -12.55
N LYS A 125 -36.98 1.23 -13.85
CA LYS A 125 -38.08 0.65 -14.59
C LYS A 125 -38.22 -0.87 -14.42
N LEU A 126 -37.09 -1.60 -14.42
CA LEU A 126 -37.09 -3.05 -14.59
C LEU A 126 -36.73 -3.81 -13.30
N ILE A 127 -35.95 -3.21 -12.40
CA ILE A 127 -35.38 -3.92 -11.24
C ILE A 127 -35.90 -3.36 -9.93
N GLU A 128 -35.91 -2.06 -9.75
CA GLU A 128 -36.32 -1.41 -8.50
C GLU A 128 -37.74 -1.82 -8.03
N PRO A 129 -38.75 -1.99 -8.92
CA PRO A 129 -40.08 -2.42 -8.49
C PRO A 129 -40.13 -3.82 -7.85
N THR A 130 -39.21 -4.69 -8.23
CA THR A 130 -39.13 -6.06 -7.71
C THR A 130 -38.16 -6.17 -6.52
N LEU A 131 -37.02 -5.49 -6.62
CA LEU A 131 -35.96 -5.55 -5.60
C LEU A 131 -36.24 -4.63 -4.40
N GLY A 132 -37.00 -3.53 -4.61
CA GLY A 132 -37.34 -2.58 -3.55
C GLY A 132 -36.17 -1.68 -3.08
N VAL A 133 -35.03 -1.72 -3.76
CA VAL A 133 -33.82 -0.94 -3.41
C VAL A 133 -33.68 0.24 -4.37
N PRO A 134 -33.64 1.50 -3.88
CA PRO A 134 -33.47 2.66 -4.74
C PRO A 134 -32.05 2.74 -5.32
N CYS A 135 -31.96 3.35 -6.52
CA CYS A 135 -30.68 3.54 -7.22
C CYS A 135 -30.36 5.03 -7.38
N THR A 136 -29.14 5.41 -7.05
CA THR A 136 -28.57 6.74 -7.33
C THR A 136 -27.83 6.72 -8.67
N THR A 137 -28.11 7.71 -9.53
CA THR A 137 -27.45 7.82 -10.83
C THR A 137 -26.18 8.66 -10.71
N LEU A 138 -25.03 8.07 -11.04
CA LEU A 138 -23.75 8.74 -11.17
C LEU A 138 -23.49 9.18 -12.62
N PRO A 139 -22.67 10.21 -12.84
CA PRO A 139 -22.29 10.63 -14.19
C PRO A 139 -21.61 9.50 -14.97
N SER A 140 -21.91 9.38 -16.27
CA SER A 140 -21.28 8.36 -17.12
C SER A 140 -19.79 8.62 -17.28
N THR A 141 -18.97 7.56 -17.12
CA THR A 141 -17.53 7.57 -17.36
C THR A 141 -17.16 7.38 -18.84
N SER A 142 -18.15 7.15 -19.71
CA SER A 142 -17.97 6.98 -21.15
C SER A 142 -17.29 8.20 -21.78
N PRO A 143 -16.43 8.03 -22.81
CA PRO A 143 -15.88 9.12 -23.57
C PRO A 143 -16.96 9.99 -24.24
N ALA A 144 -18.17 9.47 -24.48
CA ALA A 144 -19.30 10.22 -25.00
C ALA A 144 -19.75 11.36 -24.04
N ASN A 145 -19.48 11.24 -22.74
CA ASN A 145 -19.71 12.33 -21.79
C ASN A 145 -18.52 13.31 -21.77
N ALA A 146 -18.33 14.03 -22.86
CA ALA A 146 -17.21 14.97 -23.01
C ALA A 146 -17.32 16.21 -22.12
N LYS A 147 -18.50 16.49 -21.54
CA LYS A 147 -18.75 17.68 -20.70
C LYS A 147 -18.06 17.61 -19.34
N MET A 148 -17.85 16.41 -18.80
CA MET A 148 -17.22 16.23 -17.49
C MET A 148 -15.75 15.86 -17.63
N LYS A 149 -14.89 16.57 -16.91
CA LYS A 149 -13.46 16.24 -16.79
C LYS A 149 -13.28 15.06 -15.84
N LEU A 150 -12.09 14.48 -15.84
CA LEU A 150 -11.75 13.36 -14.93
C LEU A 150 -11.92 13.77 -13.46
N ALA A 151 -11.45 14.97 -13.08
CA ALA A 151 -11.58 15.48 -11.72
C ALA A 151 -13.03 15.59 -11.25
N ASP A 152 -13.95 16.04 -12.11
CA ASP A 152 -15.37 16.14 -11.78
C ASP A 152 -16.01 14.77 -11.53
N LEU A 153 -15.56 13.75 -12.29
CA LEU A 153 -15.99 12.36 -12.09
C LEU A 153 -15.45 11.80 -10.78
N VAL A 154 -14.17 12.04 -10.48
CA VAL A 154 -13.53 11.61 -9.23
C VAL A 154 -14.23 12.20 -8.03
N ASP A 155 -14.55 13.50 -8.05
CA ASP A 155 -15.32 14.18 -6.98
C ASP A 155 -16.71 13.57 -6.81
N ALA A 156 -17.47 13.38 -7.91
CA ALA A 156 -18.82 12.84 -7.87
C ALA A 156 -18.87 11.41 -7.33
N TYR A 157 -17.96 10.54 -7.81
CA TYR A 157 -17.89 9.15 -7.37
C TYR A 157 -17.32 9.03 -5.94
N GLY A 158 -16.30 9.82 -5.60
CA GLY A 158 -15.72 9.84 -4.26
C GLY A 158 -16.73 10.22 -3.19
N LYS A 159 -17.50 11.30 -3.40
CA LYS A 159 -18.58 11.72 -2.50
C LYS A 159 -19.67 10.67 -2.32
N ALA A 160 -19.96 9.89 -3.35
CA ALA A 160 -21.00 8.88 -3.32
C ALA A 160 -20.54 7.57 -2.68
N LEU A 161 -19.32 7.12 -2.97
CA LEU A 161 -18.85 5.78 -2.61
C LEU A 161 -18.13 5.74 -1.25
N LEU A 162 -17.18 6.66 -1.01
CA LEU A 162 -16.29 6.57 0.17
C LEU A 162 -17.04 6.50 1.52
N PRO A 163 -18.15 7.25 1.76
CA PRO A 163 -18.86 7.16 3.04
C PRO A 163 -19.51 5.80 3.31
N LEU A 164 -19.72 4.99 2.25
CA LEU A 164 -20.45 3.72 2.32
C LEU A 164 -19.51 2.50 2.37
N LEU A 165 -18.30 2.66 1.89
CA LEU A 165 -17.34 1.55 1.80
C LEU A 165 -16.77 1.16 3.17
N GLY A 166 -16.73 2.10 4.11
CA GLY A 166 -16.24 1.86 5.47
C GLY A 166 -14.73 1.64 5.53
N GLU A 167 -14.20 1.48 6.74
CA GLU A 167 -12.82 1.05 6.93
C GLU A 167 -12.67 -0.42 6.52
N THR A 168 -11.55 -0.75 5.90
CA THR A 168 -11.16 -2.14 5.61
C THR A 168 -11.06 -2.89 6.94
N GLU A 169 -11.62 -4.11 7.00
CA GLU A 169 -11.53 -4.92 8.22
C GLU A 169 -10.06 -5.14 8.59
N LYS A 170 -9.71 -4.79 9.83
CA LYS A 170 -8.35 -4.88 10.30
C LYS A 170 -8.05 -6.33 10.70
N HIS A 171 -7.32 -7.04 9.86
CA HIS A 171 -6.79 -8.36 10.21
C HIS A 171 -5.52 -8.23 11.05
N VAL A 172 -5.38 -9.08 12.06
CA VAL A 172 -4.14 -9.22 12.84
C VAL A 172 -3.58 -10.60 12.54
N LEU A 173 -2.44 -10.66 11.86
CA LEU A 173 -1.80 -11.90 11.42
C LEU A 173 -0.41 -12.02 12.01
N THR A 174 -0.01 -13.24 12.38
CA THR A 174 1.37 -13.50 12.81
C THR A 174 2.35 -13.19 11.67
N VAL A 175 3.61 -12.93 12.02
CA VAL A 175 4.64 -12.69 11.00
C VAL A 175 4.75 -13.87 10.02
N ALA A 176 4.65 -15.11 10.54
CA ALA A 176 4.67 -16.31 9.72
C ALA A 176 3.46 -16.38 8.75
N ASP A 177 2.26 -15.99 9.22
CA ASP A 177 1.07 -15.96 8.38
C ASP A 177 1.15 -14.88 7.31
N VAL A 178 1.74 -13.71 7.62
CA VAL A 178 1.97 -12.66 6.61
C VAL A 178 2.90 -13.17 5.50
N VAL A 179 4.03 -13.79 5.85
CA VAL A 179 4.98 -14.37 4.87
C VAL A 179 4.31 -15.45 4.02
N LYS A 180 3.52 -16.34 4.65
CA LYS A 180 2.74 -17.36 3.95
C LYS A 180 1.72 -16.75 3.00
N LEU A 181 1.04 -15.69 3.44
CA LEU A 181 0.05 -14.95 2.67
C LEU A 181 0.67 -14.28 1.44
N GLU A 182 1.81 -13.60 1.60
CA GLU A 182 2.57 -12.98 0.49
C GLU A 182 2.94 -14.02 -0.58
N LYS A 183 3.35 -15.21 -0.16
CA LYS A 183 3.67 -16.32 -1.07
C LYS A 183 2.44 -16.80 -1.82
N GLU A 184 1.31 -17.05 -1.14
CA GLU A 184 0.05 -17.49 -1.77
C GLU A 184 -0.50 -16.41 -2.73
N ILE A 185 -0.35 -15.12 -2.39
CA ILE A 185 -0.70 -14.01 -3.29
C ILE A 185 0.19 -14.02 -4.54
N ALA A 186 1.50 -14.25 -4.37
CA ALA A 186 2.43 -14.33 -5.51
C ALA A 186 2.10 -15.52 -6.43
N GLU A 187 1.77 -16.66 -5.86
CA GLU A 187 1.34 -17.85 -6.61
C GLU A 187 -0.01 -17.63 -7.33
N SER A 188 -0.87 -16.75 -6.82
CA SER A 188 -2.13 -16.37 -7.47
C SER A 188 -2.00 -15.36 -8.61
N GLY A 189 -0.78 -14.88 -8.90
CA GLY A 189 -0.48 -14.00 -10.05
C GLY A 189 -0.08 -12.57 -9.71
N THR A 190 -0.14 -12.14 -8.44
CA THR A 190 0.35 -10.81 -8.02
C THR A 190 1.79 -10.91 -7.56
N SER A 191 2.75 -10.45 -8.38
CA SER A 191 4.17 -10.56 -8.04
C SER A 191 4.55 -9.80 -6.76
N LEU A 192 5.59 -10.27 -6.05
CA LEU A 192 6.14 -9.57 -4.88
C LEU A 192 6.61 -8.15 -5.21
N SER A 193 7.13 -7.92 -6.42
CA SER A 193 7.47 -6.57 -6.92
C SER A 193 6.23 -5.67 -7.04
N ALA A 194 5.07 -6.22 -7.43
CA ALA A 194 3.81 -5.47 -7.47
C ALA A 194 3.30 -5.13 -6.06
N LEU A 195 3.40 -6.07 -5.11
CA LEU A 195 3.06 -5.80 -3.70
C LEU A 195 3.96 -4.71 -3.12
N MET A 196 5.27 -4.79 -3.33
CA MET A 196 6.23 -3.78 -2.89
C MET A 196 5.94 -2.40 -3.49
N LYS A 197 5.56 -2.32 -4.77
CA LYS A 197 5.14 -1.05 -5.38
C LYS A 197 3.90 -0.46 -4.70
N ARG A 198 2.93 -1.29 -4.31
CA ARG A 198 1.74 -0.85 -3.56
C ARG A 198 2.13 -0.40 -2.14
N ALA A 199 3.00 -1.15 -1.46
CA ALA A 199 3.50 -0.84 -0.13
C ALA A 199 4.22 0.53 -0.10
N GLY A 200 5.18 0.73 -0.99
CA GLY A 200 5.93 1.99 -1.08
C GLY A 200 5.04 3.19 -1.42
N ARG A 201 3.98 3.02 -2.21
CA ARG A 201 3.00 4.08 -2.48
C ARG A 201 2.17 4.43 -1.25
N ALA A 202 1.70 3.42 -0.52
CA ALA A 202 0.96 3.66 0.72
C ALA A 202 1.84 4.39 1.75
N LEU A 203 3.11 4.01 1.85
CA LEU A 203 4.10 4.69 2.67
C LEU A 203 4.32 6.14 2.21
N ALA A 204 4.51 6.35 0.91
CA ALA A 204 4.70 7.68 0.33
C ALA A 204 3.52 8.61 0.59
N LYS A 205 2.29 8.08 0.50
CA LYS A 205 1.08 8.86 0.78
C LYS A 205 1.08 9.41 2.20
N VAL A 206 1.27 8.56 3.21
CA VAL A 206 1.27 8.99 4.62
C VAL A 206 2.42 9.96 4.88
N ALA A 207 3.61 9.69 4.32
CA ALA A 207 4.75 10.59 4.46
C ALA A 207 4.52 11.95 3.79
N PHE A 208 3.83 12.01 2.65
CA PHE A 208 3.47 13.23 1.95
C PHE A 208 2.45 14.06 2.75
N ASP A 209 1.39 13.41 3.25
CA ASP A 209 0.35 14.06 4.06
C ASP A 209 0.97 14.69 5.33
N GLU A 210 1.87 13.97 6.00
CA GLU A 210 2.62 14.47 7.16
C GLU A 210 3.55 15.64 6.80
N ALA A 211 4.22 15.57 5.66
CA ALA A 211 5.11 16.63 5.19
C ALA A 211 4.35 17.91 4.84
N GLN A 212 3.20 17.79 4.18
CA GLN A 212 2.34 18.95 3.90
C GLN A 212 1.80 19.58 5.18
N ALA A 213 1.42 18.77 6.16
CA ALA A 213 0.98 19.26 7.47
C ALA A 213 2.10 20.01 8.19
N ALA A 214 3.34 19.51 8.16
CA ALA A 214 4.51 20.15 8.76
C ALA A 214 4.82 21.49 8.10
N VAL A 215 4.87 21.57 6.76
CA VAL A 215 5.11 22.81 6.01
C VAL A 215 4.02 23.85 6.32
N SER A 216 2.74 23.42 6.35
CA SER A 216 1.62 24.31 6.68
C SER A 216 1.74 24.90 8.10
N GLN A 217 2.15 24.09 9.08
CA GLN A 217 2.36 24.55 10.47
C GLN A 217 3.53 25.54 10.57
N HIS A 218 4.63 25.31 9.84
CA HIS A 218 5.76 26.24 9.79
C HIS A 218 5.36 27.58 9.15
N GLY A 219 4.58 27.55 8.08
CA GLY A 219 4.04 28.76 7.45
C GLY A 219 3.20 29.59 8.41
N LEU A 220 2.28 28.96 9.15
CA LEU A 220 1.44 29.61 10.15
C LEU A 220 2.27 30.20 11.31
N SER A 221 3.24 29.46 11.83
CA SER A 221 4.13 29.92 12.92
C SER A 221 4.94 31.14 12.48
N ASN A 222 5.50 31.11 11.26
CA ASN A 222 6.24 32.23 10.70
C ASN A 222 5.34 33.47 10.47
N ALA A 223 4.11 33.28 10.02
CA ALA A 223 3.14 34.36 9.85
C ALA A 223 2.75 35.00 11.19
N MET A 224 2.48 34.18 12.22
CA MET A 224 2.21 34.67 13.59
C MET A 224 3.40 35.42 14.18
N GLN A 225 4.62 34.91 13.96
CA GLN A 225 5.85 35.60 14.44
C GLN A 225 6.04 36.93 13.75
N ARG A 226 5.86 37.04 12.42
CA ARG A 226 5.91 38.31 11.68
C ARG A 226 4.86 39.29 12.17
N GLN A 227 3.66 38.83 12.49
CA GLN A 227 2.60 39.67 13.05
C GLN A 227 2.93 40.17 14.46
N ALA A 228 3.49 39.31 15.32
CA ALA A 228 3.97 39.68 16.65
C ALA A 228 5.13 40.70 16.59
N ASP A 229 6.07 40.49 15.67
CA ASP A 229 7.19 41.42 15.44
C ASP A 229 6.72 42.76 14.85
N ALA A 230 5.70 42.77 14.02
CA ALA A 230 5.06 43.97 13.48
C ALA A 230 4.36 44.78 14.60
N ILE A 231 3.64 44.09 15.50
CA ILE A 231 3.00 44.72 16.67
C ILE A 231 4.02 45.28 17.64
N SER A 232 5.16 44.62 17.84
CA SER A 232 6.23 45.09 18.73
C SER A 232 7.02 46.28 18.16
N ARG A 233 6.93 46.54 16.86
CA ARG A 233 7.61 47.66 16.18
C ARG A 233 6.78 48.92 16.02
N THR A 234 5.54 48.98 16.54
CA THR A 234 4.79 50.24 16.58
C THR A 234 5.53 51.21 17.52
N PRO A 235 5.98 52.38 16.99
CA PRO A 235 6.67 53.38 17.84
C PRO A 235 5.66 53.93 18.83
N HIS A 236 6.03 54.04 20.10
CA HIS A 236 5.39 54.93 21.05
C HIS A 236 5.51 56.36 20.48
N ASP A 237 4.40 56.90 20.03
CA ASP A 237 4.30 58.30 19.61
C ASP A 237 4.73 59.24 20.73
N ASN A 238 5.85 59.91 20.49
CA ASN A 238 6.11 61.20 21.11
C ASN A 238 5.42 62.26 20.27
N GLN A 239 4.34 62.82 20.79
CA GLN A 239 3.77 64.07 20.30
C GLN A 239 4.85 65.16 20.43
N ASN A 240 5.27 65.73 19.32
CA ASN A 240 5.36 67.19 19.10
C ASN A 240 5.97 67.53 17.74
N ASP A 241 5.38 68.55 17.18
CA ASP A 241 5.84 69.53 16.18
C ASP A 241 5.62 69.32 14.67
N SER A 242 4.67 70.21 14.29
CA SER A 242 4.74 71.14 13.15
C SER A 242 4.71 70.66 11.72
N ALA A 243 3.55 70.93 11.13
CA ALA A 243 3.25 71.54 9.82
C ALA A 243 4.33 71.61 8.71
N ASP A 244 3.78 71.40 7.50
CA ASP A 244 4.30 71.72 6.16
C ASP A 244 5.19 70.70 5.44
N ARG A 245 4.56 69.95 4.55
CA ARG A 245 4.81 69.97 3.09
C ARG A 245 3.95 68.93 2.35
N ILE A 246 2.95 69.43 1.66
CA ILE A 246 2.26 68.74 0.58
C ILE A 246 3.25 68.51 -0.55
N SER A 247 3.51 67.29 -0.93
CA SER A 247 3.95 66.92 -2.28
C SER A 247 3.45 65.52 -2.63
N SER A 248 2.61 65.53 -3.64
CA SER A 248 2.02 64.42 -4.37
C SER A 248 3.06 63.43 -4.89
N ASN A 249 2.95 62.15 -4.51
CA ASN A 249 3.37 61.08 -5.36
C ASN A 249 2.44 59.87 -5.11
N SER A 250 1.41 59.76 -5.96
CA SER A 250 0.55 58.61 -6.10
C SER A 250 1.32 57.50 -6.83
N HIS A 251 1.97 56.62 -6.11
CA HIS A 251 2.27 55.28 -6.58
C HIS A 251 1.26 54.33 -5.95
N THR A 252 0.29 53.94 -6.72
CA THR A 252 -0.56 52.78 -6.46
C THR A 252 0.36 51.58 -6.26
N ALA A 253 0.55 51.17 -5.01
CA ALA A 253 1.05 49.85 -4.71
C ALA A 253 -0.08 48.89 -5.11
N GLU A 254 0.08 48.21 -6.24
CA GLU A 254 -0.70 47.03 -6.55
C GLU A 254 -0.54 46.06 -5.38
N ALA A 255 -1.64 45.78 -4.72
CA ALA A 255 -1.72 44.73 -3.73
C ALA A 255 -1.49 43.41 -4.49
N SER A 256 -0.29 42.85 -4.40
CA SER A 256 -0.03 41.47 -4.84
C SER A 256 -0.99 40.56 -4.10
N ASP A 257 -1.71 39.75 -4.90
CA ASP A 257 -2.62 38.71 -4.43
C ASP A 257 -1.88 37.80 -3.40
N PRO A 258 -2.42 37.60 -2.19
CA PRO A 258 -1.74 36.75 -1.18
C PRO A 258 -1.73 35.25 -1.53
N SER A 259 -2.19 34.86 -2.74
CA SER A 259 -2.25 33.46 -3.20
C SER A 259 -0.96 32.94 -3.84
N ASP A 260 0.10 33.76 -4.04
CA ASP A 260 1.36 33.38 -4.65
C ASP A 260 2.56 33.37 -3.68
N GLU A 261 2.34 33.11 -2.38
CA GLU A 261 3.46 32.75 -1.50
C GLU A 261 3.97 31.37 -1.92
N ASN A 262 5.16 31.39 -2.54
CA ASN A 262 5.99 30.27 -2.94
C ASN A 262 6.15 29.31 -1.75
N GLN A 263 5.23 28.35 -1.62
CA GLN A 263 5.26 27.35 -0.56
C GLN A 263 6.45 26.44 -0.85
N ALA A 264 7.45 26.42 0.04
CA ALA A 264 8.63 25.59 -0.13
C ALA A 264 8.21 24.12 -0.30
N ALA A 265 8.82 23.42 -1.26
CA ALA A 265 8.56 22.01 -1.47
C ALA A 265 8.94 21.21 -0.22
N PRO A 266 8.12 20.23 0.21
CA PRO A 266 8.44 19.40 1.37
C PRO A 266 9.77 18.66 1.19
N HIS A 267 10.58 18.59 2.25
CA HIS A 267 11.83 17.86 2.28
C HIS A 267 11.70 16.58 3.12
N ILE A 268 12.01 15.43 2.53
CA ILE A 268 11.81 14.11 3.14
C ILE A 268 13.12 13.32 3.13
N ALA A 269 13.54 12.85 4.30
CA ALA A 269 14.67 11.95 4.44
C ALA A 269 14.17 10.52 4.61
N ILE A 270 14.61 9.58 3.76
CA ILE A 270 14.18 8.17 3.80
C ILE A 270 15.36 7.27 4.17
N LEU A 271 15.22 6.52 5.24
CA LEU A 271 16.22 5.57 5.72
C LEU A 271 15.89 4.16 5.18
N CYS A 272 16.70 3.67 4.25
CA CYS A 272 16.49 2.36 3.62
C CYS A 272 17.45 1.31 4.17
N GLY A 273 16.90 0.20 4.67
CA GLY A 273 17.61 -1.03 4.92
C GLY A 273 17.97 -1.79 3.64
N SER A 274 18.66 -2.92 3.77
CA SER A 274 19.04 -3.79 2.64
C SER A 274 18.03 -4.92 2.34
N GLY A 275 16.96 -5.04 3.15
CA GLY A 275 15.89 -6.02 2.97
C GLY A 275 14.66 -5.44 2.25
N ASN A 276 13.57 -6.21 2.23
CA ASN A 276 12.31 -5.83 1.57
C ASN A 276 11.70 -4.53 2.12
N ASN A 277 11.80 -4.30 3.43
CA ASN A 277 11.35 -3.03 4.02
C ASN A 277 12.08 -1.81 3.42
N GLY A 278 13.40 -1.95 3.17
CA GLY A 278 14.16 -0.95 2.41
C GLY A 278 13.63 -0.77 0.99
N GLY A 279 13.19 -1.85 0.34
CA GLY A 279 12.57 -1.83 -0.98
C GLY A 279 11.32 -0.93 -1.04
N ASP A 280 10.47 -0.98 -0.01
CA ASP A 280 9.31 -0.08 0.12
C ASP A 280 9.75 1.38 0.20
N GLY A 281 10.84 1.67 0.93
CA GLY A 281 11.46 2.99 1.01
C GLY A 281 12.00 3.48 -0.34
N TRP A 282 12.62 2.61 -1.15
CA TRP A 282 13.07 2.95 -2.50
C TRP A 282 11.90 3.31 -3.43
N VAL A 283 10.79 2.59 -3.33
CA VAL A 283 9.56 2.93 -4.07
C VAL A 283 9.00 4.27 -3.58
N ALA A 284 8.88 4.46 -2.26
CA ALA A 284 8.35 5.69 -1.69
C ALA A 284 9.15 6.93 -2.13
N ALA A 285 10.48 6.82 -2.25
CA ALA A 285 11.32 7.91 -2.74
C ALA A 285 10.91 8.38 -4.14
N ARG A 286 10.61 7.46 -5.07
CA ARG A 286 10.16 7.83 -6.41
C ARG A 286 8.79 8.51 -6.41
N GLU A 287 7.85 7.96 -5.67
CA GLU A 287 6.48 8.49 -5.60
C GLU A 287 6.50 9.91 -5.00
N LEU A 288 7.27 10.13 -3.93
CA LEU A 288 7.42 11.43 -3.28
C LEU A 288 8.12 12.46 -4.18
N ALA A 289 9.18 12.06 -4.88
CA ALA A 289 9.83 12.94 -5.86
C ALA A 289 8.89 13.29 -7.02
N CYS A 290 8.09 12.33 -7.52
CA CYS A 290 7.06 12.59 -8.52
C CYS A 290 5.96 13.54 -8.01
N ALA A 291 5.70 13.56 -6.71
CA ALA A 291 4.78 14.50 -6.07
C ALA A 291 5.40 15.89 -5.82
N GLY A 292 6.67 16.10 -6.21
CA GLY A 292 7.37 17.39 -6.11
C GLY A 292 8.17 17.57 -4.83
N CYS A 293 8.27 16.56 -3.95
CA CYS A 293 9.10 16.63 -2.75
C CYS A 293 10.59 16.60 -3.09
N ALA A 294 11.42 17.23 -2.28
CA ALA A 294 12.86 17.02 -2.22
C ALA A 294 13.13 15.76 -1.38
N VAL A 295 13.81 14.75 -1.94
CA VAL A 295 14.00 13.46 -1.28
C VAL A 295 15.47 13.13 -1.10
N ASP A 296 15.95 13.03 0.14
CA ASP A 296 17.25 12.46 0.49
C ASP A 296 17.07 10.99 0.94
N LEU A 297 17.49 10.04 0.09
CA LEU A 297 17.44 8.62 0.37
C LEU A 297 18.77 8.16 0.96
N VAL A 298 18.75 7.67 2.19
CA VAL A 298 19.91 7.20 2.95
C VAL A 298 19.94 5.69 2.97
N THR A 299 21.05 5.10 2.53
CA THR A 299 21.25 3.64 2.50
C THR A 299 22.65 3.25 2.96
N LYS A 300 22.80 2.04 3.50
CA LYS A 300 24.11 1.48 3.86
C LYS A 300 24.91 1.01 2.65
N ARG A 301 24.22 0.57 1.59
CA ARG A 301 24.83 -0.02 0.39
C ARG A 301 24.24 0.58 -0.87
N PRO A 302 24.99 0.70 -1.95
CA PRO A 302 24.42 1.11 -3.24
C PRO A 302 23.40 0.08 -3.75
N ALA A 303 22.50 0.50 -4.64
CA ALA A 303 21.41 -0.33 -5.17
C ALA A 303 21.89 -1.71 -5.68
N ARG A 304 23.02 -1.74 -6.40
CA ARG A 304 23.62 -2.96 -6.96
C ARG A 304 24.05 -4.00 -5.92
N GLU A 305 24.21 -3.62 -4.66
CA GLU A 305 24.64 -4.51 -3.56
C GLU A 305 23.47 -4.96 -2.68
N ILE A 306 22.24 -4.61 -3.01
CA ILE A 306 21.04 -5.10 -2.37
C ILE A 306 20.75 -6.49 -2.93
N SER A 307 20.71 -7.50 -2.06
CA SER A 307 20.54 -8.90 -2.49
C SER A 307 19.11 -9.42 -2.38
N ALA A 308 18.25 -8.70 -1.65
CA ALA A 308 16.85 -9.10 -1.48
C ALA A 308 16.03 -8.73 -2.73
N GLU A 309 15.56 -9.73 -3.47
CA GLU A 309 14.53 -9.56 -4.49
C GLU A 309 13.16 -9.51 -3.80
N PRO A 310 12.24 -8.59 -4.12
CA PRO A 310 12.23 -7.59 -5.20
C PRO A 310 12.87 -6.22 -4.85
N ALA A 311 13.44 -6.04 -3.66
CA ALA A 311 14.04 -4.76 -3.23
C ALA A 311 15.17 -4.32 -4.17
N HIS A 312 15.98 -5.25 -4.66
CA HIS A 312 17.05 -4.99 -5.63
C HIS A 312 16.52 -4.34 -6.92
N GLU A 313 15.45 -4.89 -7.50
CA GLU A 313 14.79 -4.32 -8.68
C GLU A 313 14.34 -2.88 -8.44
N GLN A 314 13.70 -2.62 -7.30
CA GLN A 314 13.20 -1.29 -6.98
C GLN A 314 14.31 -0.28 -6.71
N ALA A 315 15.41 -0.72 -6.10
CA ALA A 315 16.57 0.13 -5.85
C ALA A 315 17.26 0.55 -7.16
N LEU A 316 17.47 -0.38 -8.08
CA LEU A 316 18.05 -0.07 -9.40
C LEU A 316 17.17 0.89 -10.21
N LEU A 317 15.85 0.71 -10.19
CA LEU A 317 14.92 1.62 -10.85
C LEU A 317 15.00 3.04 -10.27
N THR A 318 15.13 3.17 -8.95
CA THR A 318 15.24 4.47 -8.29
C THR A 318 16.58 5.14 -8.58
N GLU A 319 17.68 4.37 -8.55
CA GLU A 319 19.02 4.89 -8.89
C GLU A 319 19.08 5.41 -10.33
N ALA A 320 18.44 4.72 -11.29
CA ALA A 320 18.33 5.16 -12.66
C ALA A 320 17.59 6.51 -12.77
N ILE A 321 16.46 6.65 -12.07
CA ILE A 321 15.66 7.89 -12.05
C ILE A 321 16.41 9.04 -11.38
N ALA A 322 17.13 8.77 -10.27
CA ALA A 322 17.92 9.78 -9.57
C ALA A 322 19.09 10.31 -10.41
N SER A 323 19.55 9.53 -11.40
CA SER A 323 20.64 9.89 -12.30
C SER A 323 20.20 10.77 -13.49
N GLU A 324 18.90 10.93 -13.72
CA GLU A 324 18.37 11.80 -14.79
C GLU A 324 18.38 13.27 -14.36
N PRO A 325 18.73 14.22 -15.26
CA PRO A 325 18.69 15.63 -14.93
C PRO A 325 17.26 16.10 -14.61
N ALA A 326 17.11 16.94 -13.58
CA ALA A 326 15.83 17.38 -13.02
C ALA A 326 14.87 18.09 -14.00
N ASN A 327 15.35 18.53 -15.17
CA ASN A 327 14.57 19.26 -16.19
C ASN A 327 13.91 18.37 -17.27
N THR A 328 13.97 17.06 -17.15
CA THR A 328 13.24 16.18 -18.09
C THR A 328 11.77 16.10 -17.64
N PRO A 329 10.78 16.44 -18.51
CA PRO A 329 9.37 16.33 -18.14
C PRO A 329 9.06 14.88 -17.76
N ARG A 330 8.86 14.61 -16.48
CA ARG A 330 8.49 13.30 -15.94
C ARG A 330 7.01 13.00 -16.21
N ALA A 331 6.62 13.03 -17.50
CA ALA A 331 5.29 12.62 -17.92
C ALA A 331 5.21 11.10 -17.87
N GLY A 332 4.55 10.57 -16.83
CA GLY A 332 3.99 9.21 -16.80
C GLY A 332 5.01 8.09 -16.96
N LEU A 333 5.75 7.75 -15.91
CA LEU A 333 6.55 6.52 -15.81
C LEU A 333 5.65 5.26 -15.78
N HIS A 334 4.99 5.02 -16.93
CA HIS A 334 4.19 3.82 -17.20
C HIS A 334 4.49 3.26 -18.58
N GLN A 335 5.78 3.17 -18.96
CA GLN A 335 6.15 2.47 -20.18
C GLN A 335 7.16 1.36 -19.88
N THR A 336 6.78 0.22 -20.36
CA THR A 336 7.43 -1.08 -20.49
C THR A 336 8.93 -1.00 -20.76
N ALA A 337 9.71 -1.66 -19.89
CA ALA A 337 11.06 -2.06 -20.20
C ALA A 337 11.04 -3.19 -21.24
N SER A 338 11.28 -2.84 -22.51
CA SER A 338 11.81 -3.78 -23.49
C SER A 338 12.68 -3.00 -24.45
N SER A 339 13.96 -3.01 -24.21
CA SER A 339 15.07 -3.10 -25.17
C SER A 339 16.37 -2.78 -24.47
N SER A 340 17.17 -3.82 -24.34
CA SER A 340 18.60 -3.76 -24.08
C SER A 340 19.29 -2.98 -25.21
N GLN A 341 19.97 -1.88 -24.88
CA GLN A 341 21.14 -1.46 -25.65
C GLN A 341 22.16 -0.85 -24.70
N THR A 342 23.32 -1.48 -24.72
CA THR A 342 24.58 -1.13 -24.11
C THR A 342 25.01 0.30 -24.48
N ALA A 343 25.20 1.13 -23.44
CA ALA A 343 26.05 2.30 -23.54
C ALA A 343 26.97 2.32 -22.30
N ALA A 344 28.15 1.69 -22.47
CA ALA A 344 29.26 1.95 -21.57
C ALA A 344 29.82 3.33 -21.91
N SER A 345 29.63 4.30 -21.03
CA SER A 345 30.37 5.55 -21.06
C SER A 345 30.71 5.98 -19.64
N ALA A 346 31.96 6.32 -19.45
CA ALA A 346 32.67 6.57 -18.21
C ALA A 346 31.91 7.48 -17.24
N LEU A 347 31.54 6.96 -16.07
CA LEU A 347 31.08 7.70 -14.91
C LEU A 347 32.28 8.26 -14.16
N THR A 348 32.60 9.53 -14.42
CA THR A 348 33.30 10.38 -13.46
C THR A 348 32.25 10.83 -12.46
N ALA A 349 32.30 10.28 -11.24
CA ALA A 349 31.46 10.72 -10.13
C ALA A 349 31.72 12.22 -9.86
N PRO A 350 30.69 13.07 -9.73
CA PRO A 350 30.86 14.41 -9.22
C PRO A 350 31.27 14.32 -7.75
N GLN A 351 32.43 14.85 -7.41
CA GLN A 351 32.85 15.08 -6.01
C GLN A 351 31.94 16.15 -5.44
N THR A 352 30.95 15.76 -4.67
CA THR A 352 30.03 16.69 -3.99
C THR A 352 30.67 17.19 -2.71
N THR A 353 31.04 18.44 -2.71
CA THR A 353 31.36 19.25 -1.51
C THR A 353 30.08 19.43 -0.67
N ALA A 354 30.23 19.25 0.66
CA ALA A 354 29.28 19.54 1.76
C ALA A 354 27.78 19.65 1.43
N ALA A 355 27.03 18.67 1.91
CA ALA A 355 25.58 18.65 2.19
C ALA A 355 24.68 19.64 1.43
N GLN A 356 24.60 19.50 0.11
CA GLN A 356 23.49 20.05 -0.63
C GLN A 356 22.32 19.05 -0.55
N HIS A 357 21.17 19.51 -0.04
CA HIS A 357 19.93 18.75 -0.03
C HIS A 357 19.42 18.49 -1.47
N ALA A 358 18.54 17.49 -1.62
CA ALA A 358 17.88 17.26 -2.90
C ALA A 358 17.06 18.49 -3.32
N GLU A 359 17.01 18.74 -4.62
CA GLU A 359 16.13 19.76 -5.20
C GLU A 359 14.68 19.26 -5.23
N PRO A 360 13.66 20.14 -5.26
CA PRO A 360 12.27 19.76 -5.43
C PRO A 360 12.06 18.83 -6.64
N GLY A 361 11.37 17.71 -6.41
CA GLY A 361 11.13 16.69 -7.43
C GLY A 361 12.34 15.81 -7.75
N ALA A 362 13.45 15.94 -7.03
CA ALA A 362 14.66 15.14 -7.19
C ALA A 362 14.89 14.16 -6.04
N ILE A 363 15.69 13.12 -6.30
CA ILE A 363 16.15 12.15 -5.32
C ILE A 363 17.67 12.25 -5.23
N ALA A 364 18.19 12.52 -4.03
CA ALA A 364 19.62 12.44 -3.73
C ALA A 364 19.91 11.17 -2.92
N ILE A 365 20.69 10.25 -3.48
CA ILE A 365 21.04 8.98 -2.83
C ILE A 365 22.32 9.16 -2.02
N ARG A 366 22.25 8.89 -0.72
CA ARG A 366 23.35 9.00 0.25
C ARG A 366 23.78 7.61 0.73
N VAL A 367 24.89 7.12 0.24
CA VAL A 367 25.40 5.80 0.62
C VAL A 367 26.35 5.94 1.80
N SER A 368 26.02 5.33 2.94
CA SER A 368 26.81 5.35 4.18
C SER A 368 27.29 6.77 4.60
N PRO A 369 26.36 7.74 4.70
CA PRO A 369 26.75 9.10 5.08
C PRO A 369 27.39 9.11 6.47
N SER A 370 28.31 10.05 6.71
CA SER A 370 28.87 10.31 8.02
C SER A 370 27.78 10.77 9.01
N HIS A 371 28.06 10.63 10.30
CA HIS A 371 27.13 11.10 11.34
C HIS A 371 26.78 12.60 11.19
N GLY A 372 27.75 13.44 10.82
CA GLY A 372 27.54 14.87 10.63
C GLY A 372 26.65 15.18 9.43
N GLU A 373 26.86 14.50 8.29
CA GLU A 373 26.01 14.63 7.11
C GLU A 373 24.58 14.22 7.43
N LEU A 374 24.39 13.06 8.09
CA LEU A 374 23.08 12.56 8.48
C LEU A 374 22.36 13.53 9.44
N ALA A 375 23.09 14.13 10.39
CA ALA A 375 22.53 15.11 11.30
C ALA A 375 22.03 16.36 10.58
N CYS A 376 22.77 16.83 9.56
CA CYS A 376 22.34 17.94 8.71
C CYS A 376 21.09 17.59 7.89
N LEU A 377 21.07 16.41 7.26
CA LEU A 377 19.93 15.94 6.48
C LEU A 377 18.65 15.87 7.33
N PHE A 378 18.74 15.29 8.52
CA PHE A 378 17.58 15.14 9.39
C PHE A 378 17.10 16.46 10.00
N ALA A 379 18.02 17.40 10.25
CA ALA A 379 17.66 18.72 10.77
C ALA A 379 16.89 19.56 9.74
N ALA A 380 17.07 19.29 8.47
CA ALA A 380 16.38 19.99 7.38
C ALA A 380 15.11 19.27 6.91
N ALA A 381 14.92 18.00 7.26
CA ALA A 381 13.77 17.20 6.81
C ALA A 381 12.50 17.56 7.58
N ASP A 382 11.40 17.81 6.87
CA ASP A 382 10.07 17.93 7.44
C ASP A 382 9.57 16.58 7.96
N VAL A 383 9.91 15.50 7.23
CA VAL A 383 9.57 14.12 7.59
C VAL A 383 10.79 13.21 7.44
N ILE A 384 10.98 12.33 8.40
CA ILE A 384 11.92 11.21 8.34
C ILE A 384 11.12 9.92 8.16
N VAL A 385 11.38 9.17 7.09
CA VAL A 385 10.78 7.87 6.82
C VAL A 385 11.75 6.77 7.26
N ASP A 386 11.29 5.89 8.13
CA ASP A 386 12.00 4.69 8.58
C ASP A 386 11.58 3.47 7.74
N ALA A 387 12.43 3.04 6.87
CA ALA A 387 12.32 1.81 6.10
C ALA A 387 13.59 0.93 6.28
N ILE A 388 14.13 0.89 7.52
CA ILE A 388 15.38 0.15 7.79
C ILE A 388 15.08 -1.32 8.04
N LEU A 389 14.30 -1.63 9.09
CA LEU A 389 14.00 -2.98 9.56
C LEU A 389 12.48 -3.17 9.58
N GLY A 390 12.00 -4.30 9.07
CA GLY A 390 10.57 -4.68 9.08
C GLY A 390 10.31 -5.92 9.95
N THR A 391 9.33 -6.73 9.56
CA THR A 391 8.85 -7.93 10.28
C THR A 391 9.93 -8.98 10.57
N GLY A 392 10.99 -9.04 9.79
CA GLY A 392 12.10 -10.00 10.00
C GLY A 392 13.00 -9.69 11.20
N PHE A 393 12.79 -8.56 11.90
CA PHE A 393 13.63 -8.22 13.05
C PHE A 393 13.10 -8.84 14.35
N SER A 394 13.98 -9.56 15.07
CA SER A 394 13.66 -10.22 16.35
C SER A 394 14.72 -10.02 17.46
N GLY A 395 15.76 -9.23 17.22
CA GLY A 395 16.86 -9.03 18.16
C GLY A 395 16.57 -8.10 19.35
N ASP A 396 17.42 -8.14 20.38
CA ASP A 396 17.37 -7.23 21.54
C ASP A 396 18.15 -5.92 21.29
N SER A 397 18.96 -5.86 20.23
CA SER A 397 19.75 -4.70 19.84
C SER A 397 19.82 -4.53 18.34
N VAL A 398 19.85 -3.28 17.88
CA VAL A 398 20.04 -2.93 16.48
C VAL A 398 21.53 -2.72 16.22
N LEU A 399 22.04 -3.30 15.13
CA LEU A 399 23.47 -3.23 14.77
C LEU A 399 23.80 -1.95 13.98
N ALA A 400 25.08 -1.55 14.04
CA ALA A 400 25.61 -0.41 13.28
C ALA A 400 25.50 -0.65 11.75
N PRO A 401 25.25 0.40 10.97
CA PRO A 401 25.10 1.80 11.35
C PRO A 401 23.68 2.18 11.79
N TYR A 402 22.72 1.28 11.70
CA TYR A 402 21.29 1.55 11.89
C TYR A 402 20.96 2.01 13.31
N ASP A 403 21.67 1.52 14.32
CA ASP A 403 21.51 2.00 15.70
C ASP A 403 21.80 3.51 15.85
N ALA A 404 22.83 4.00 15.19
CA ALA A 404 23.16 5.42 15.17
C ALA A 404 22.10 6.25 14.41
N TRP A 405 21.59 5.73 13.28
CA TRP A 405 20.54 6.38 12.51
C TRP A 405 19.24 6.52 13.31
N ILE A 406 18.83 5.45 13.99
CA ILE A 406 17.63 5.44 14.84
C ILE A 406 17.77 6.41 16.01
N ARG A 407 18.92 6.48 16.68
CA ARG A 407 19.16 7.45 17.77
C ARG A 407 19.00 8.87 17.27
N LEU A 408 19.64 9.19 16.15
CA LEU A 408 19.60 10.51 15.56
C LEU A 408 18.17 10.89 15.10
N ALA A 409 17.43 9.96 14.47
CA ALA A 409 16.04 10.18 14.09
C ALA A 409 15.17 10.48 15.34
N ASN A 410 15.33 9.71 16.42
CA ASN A 410 14.63 9.95 17.68
C ASN A 410 15.00 11.32 18.32
N GLU A 411 16.24 11.77 18.18
CA GLU A 411 16.66 13.10 18.62
C GLU A 411 15.98 14.21 17.81
N GLN A 412 15.86 14.04 16.50
CA GLN A 412 15.15 15.00 15.64
C GLN A 412 13.65 14.98 15.91
N ARG A 413 13.07 13.81 16.19
CA ARG A 413 11.68 13.71 16.66
C ARG A 413 11.43 14.59 17.89
N ALA A 414 12.33 14.56 18.86
CA ALA A 414 12.25 15.40 20.07
C ALA A 414 12.38 16.92 19.76
N ARG A 415 12.91 17.28 18.59
CA ARG A 415 13.02 18.65 18.09
C ARG A 415 11.86 19.07 17.18
N GLY A 416 10.91 18.18 16.93
CA GLY A 416 9.70 18.46 16.15
C GLY A 416 9.61 17.80 14.78
N ALA A 417 10.65 17.09 14.31
CA ALA A 417 10.57 16.35 13.04
C ALA A 417 9.51 15.25 13.12
N ARG A 418 8.72 15.10 12.06
CA ARG A 418 7.73 14.01 11.93
C ARG A 418 8.43 12.74 11.49
N ILE A 419 7.99 11.59 12.01
CA ILE A 419 8.56 10.28 11.67
C ILE A 419 7.42 9.34 11.23
N VAL A 420 7.60 8.72 10.04
CA VAL A 420 6.73 7.69 9.49
C VAL A 420 7.50 6.39 9.36
N ALA A 421 7.01 5.29 9.93
CA ALA A 421 7.65 3.98 9.84
C ALA A 421 6.99 3.10 8.78
N ALA A 422 7.80 2.41 7.99
CA ALA A 422 7.37 1.37 7.07
C ALA A 422 7.26 0.04 7.80
N ASP A 423 6.12 -0.60 7.66
CA ASP A 423 5.73 -1.89 8.20
C ASP A 423 5.74 -1.98 9.74
N VAL A 424 6.90 -1.81 10.36
CA VAL A 424 7.10 -1.81 11.83
C VAL A 424 8.22 -0.83 12.16
N PRO A 425 8.12 0.00 13.21
CA PRO A 425 9.22 0.85 13.62
C PRO A 425 10.50 0.04 13.85
N SER A 426 11.62 0.47 13.27
CA SER A 426 12.88 -0.27 13.34
C SER A 426 13.35 -0.50 14.76
N GLY A 427 13.58 -1.77 15.09
CA GLY A 427 13.92 -2.22 16.43
C GLY A 427 12.71 -2.67 17.28
N LEU A 428 11.49 -2.64 16.74
CA LEU A 428 10.31 -3.23 17.39
C LEU A 428 10.06 -4.63 16.80
N SER A 429 9.82 -5.61 17.65
CA SER A 429 9.42 -6.96 17.19
C SER A 429 7.96 -6.96 16.72
N ALA A 430 7.73 -7.24 15.45
CA ALA A 430 6.39 -7.34 14.87
C ALA A 430 5.53 -8.43 15.54
N GLN A 431 6.16 -9.50 16.01
CA GLN A 431 5.45 -10.63 16.64
C GLN A 431 5.09 -10.35 18.10
N THR A 432 5.99 -9.73 18.88
CA THR A 432 5.84 -9.65 20.34
C THR A 432 5.62 -8.23 20.87
N GLY A 433 5.89 -7.20 20.09
CA GLY A 433 5.90 -5.80 20.53
C GLY A 433 7.10 -5.44 21.42
N LYS A 434 8.07 -6.34 21.61
CA LYS A 434 9.29 -6.06 22.38
C LYS A 434 10.18 -5.10 21.61
N ALA A 435 10.59 -4.02 22.26
CA ALA A 435 11.49 -3.04 21.67
C ALA A 435 12.95 -3.36 21.99
N ALA A 436 13.79 -3.38 20.96
CA ALA A 436 15.25 -3.43 21.04
C ALA A 436 15.85 -2.09 21.49
N LYS A 437 17.15 -2.06 21.64
CA LYS A 437 17.91 -0.85 21.98
C LYS A 437 18.94 -0.54 20.88
N PRO A 438 18.76 0.60 20.16
CA PRO A 438 17.64 1.53 20.19
C PRO A 438 16.40 0.99 19.43
N CYS A 439 15.23 1.58 19.69
CA CYS A 439 14.02 1.40 18.90
C CYS A 439 13.54 2.76 18.41
N LEU A 440 13.11 2.82 17.16
CA LEU A 440 12.57 4.03 16.57
C LEU A 440 11.20 4.35 17.19
N LYS A 441 10.90 5.66 17.31
CA LYS A 441 9.59 6.16 17.76
C LYS A 441 8.93 6.90 16.61
N ALA A 442 8.01 6.27 15.95
CA ALA A 442 7.22 6.88 14.88
C ALA A 442 6.08 7.76 15.42
N HIS A 443 5.55 8.62 14.57
CA HIS A 443 4.26 9.29 14.74
C HIS A 443 3.18 8.49 14.03
N GLU A 444 3.52 7.96 12.85
CA GLU A 444 2.67 7.14 12.01
C GLU A 444 3.42 5.87 11.61
N THR A 445 2.75 4.74 11.58
CA THR A 445 3.28 3.47 11.07
C THR A 445 2.37 2.95 9.98
N VAL A 446 2.92 2.69 8.80
CA VAL A 446 2.19 2.08 7.68
C VAL A 446 2.56 0.61 7.62
N THR A 447 1.70 -0.25 8.17
CA THR A 447 1.93 -1.71 8.17
C THR A 447 1.28 -2.36 6.95
N MET A 448 1.95 -3.36 6.37
CA MET A 448 1.58 -3.91 5.07
C MET A 448 0.65 -5.11 5.19
N ILE A 449 -0.37 -5.20 4.32
CA ILE A 449 -1.36 -6.28 4.17
C ILE A 449 -2.28 -6.43 5.39
N ALA A 450 -1.73 -6.63 6.58
CA ALA A 450 -2.44 -6.86 7.82
C ALA A 450 -1.65 -6.27 9.00
N SER A 451 -2.30 -6.01 10.12
CA SER A 451 -1.62 -5.68 11.36
C SER A 451 -0.89 -6.91 11.93
N LYS A 452 0.09 -6.69 12.78
CA LYS A 452 0.88 -7.74 13.43
C LYS A 452 0.61 -7.74 14.93
N PRO A 453 0.67 -8.89 15.63
CA PRO A 453 0.36 -8.98 17.06
C PRO A 453 1.18 -8.01 17.92
N GLY A 454 2.44 -7.79 17.55
CA GLY A 454 3.32 -6.87 18.26
C GLY A 454 2.88 -5.42 18.20
N LEU A 455 2.24 -4.97 17.10
CA LEU A 455 1.73 -3.61 16.93
C LEU A 455 0.46 -3.34 17.77
N GLU A 456 -0.28 -4.40 18.15
CA GLU A 456 -1.51 -4.29 18.92
C GLU A 456 -1.26 -4.28 20.45
N THR A 457 -0.01 -4.44 20.89
CA THR A 457 0.31 -4.41 22.30
C THR A 457 0.27 -2.99 22.87
N PRO A 458 -0.22 -2.76 24.09
CA PRO A 458 -0.22 -1.42 24.69
C PRO A 458 1.17 -0.78 24.78
N TYR A 459 2.22 -1.58 24.91
CA TYR A 459 3.60 -1.12 24.96
C TYR A 459 4.08 -0.58 23.62
N ALA A 460 3.65 -1.18 22.50
CA ALA A 460 4.04 -0.78 21.16
C ALA A 460 3.52 0.61 20.77
N PHE A 461 2.42 1.08 21.34
CA PHE A 461 1.87 2.41 21.03
C PHE A 461 2.87 3.56 21.28
N ALA A 462 3.79 3.37 22.22
CA ALA A 462 4.85 4.37 22.48
C ALA A 462 5.88 4.49 21.33
N PHE A 463 5.91 3.51 20.42
CA PHE A 463 6.82 3.43 19.28
C PHE A 463 6.12 3.59 17.93
N CYS A 464 4.90 3.10 17.80
CA CYS A 464 4.20 3.03 16.51
C CYS A 464 3.47 4.32 16.14
N GLY A 465 3.04 5.11 17.13
CA GLY A 465 2.07 6.17 16.87
C GLY A 465 0.76 5.62 16.31
N THR A 466 0.15 6.31 15.37
CA THR A 466 -1.03 5.83 14.64
C THR A 466 -0.64 4.72 13.65
N VAL A 467 -1.36 3.61 13.66
CA VAL A 467 -1.07 2.46 12.77
C VAL A 467 -2.08 2.41 11.63
N HIS A 468 -1.60 2.55 10.40
CA HIS A 468 -2.35 2.41 9.16
C HIS A 468 -2.06 1.04 8.54
N VAL A 469 -3.10 0.29 8.21
CA VAL A 469 -2.94 -0.95 7.46
C VAL A 469 -3.08 -0.66 5.97
N ALA A 470 -2.03 -0.89 5.20
CA ALA A 470 -2.06 -0.78 3.75
C ALA A 470 -2.60 -2.09 3.13
N PRO A 471 -3.80 -2.11 2.52
CA PRO A 471 -4.38 -3.30 1.92
C PRO A 471 -3.72 -3.55 0.55
N LEU A 472 -2.62 -4.31 0.52
CA LEU A 472 -1.85 -4.52 -0.70
C LEU A 472 -2.50 -5.49 -1.69
N ALA A 473 -3.36 -6.39 -1.19
CA ALA A 473 -4.07 -7.40 -1.98
C ALA A 473 -5.40 -7.75 -1.34
N TYR A 474 -6.28 -8.39 -2.12
CA TYR A 474 -7.52 -8.96 -1.62
C TYR A 474 -7.24 -10.34 -1.00
N ILE A 475 -7.23 -10.40 0.34
CA ILE A 475 -6.73 -11.55 1.10
C ILE A 475 -7.82 -12.49 1.65
N GLU A 476 -9.06 -12.07 1.65
CA GLU A 476 -10.17 -12.79 2.27
C GLU A 476 -10.34 -14.23 1.74
N PRO A 477 -10.30 -14.49 0.42
CA PRO A 477 -10.43 -15.87 -0.08
C PRO A 477 -9.32 -16.80 0.43
N ILE A 478 -8.12 -16.25 0.62
CA ILE A 478 -6.98 -17.00 1.15
C ILE A 478 -7.22 -17.30 2.63
N LEU A 479 -7.61 -16.30 3.42
CA LEU A 479 -7.89 -16.47 4.84
C LEU A 479 -9.07 -17.44 5.09
N GLU A 480 -10.12 -17.36 4.29
CA GLU A 480 -11.24 -18.32 4.34
C GLU A 480 -10.79 -19.75 4.01
N SER A 481 -9.93 -19.92 3.00
CA SER A 481 -9.37 -21.22 2.66
C SER A 481 -8.51 -21.80 3.78
N TRP A 482 -7.80 -20.95 4.54
CA TRP A 482 -7.04 -21.38 5.72
C TRP A 482 -7.96 -21.88 6.82
N LYS A 483 -9.01 -21.13 7.16
CA LYS A 483 -10.01 -21.52 8.16
C LYS A 483 -10.66 -22.86 7.79
N GLN A 484 -10.99 -23.08 6.53
CA GLN A 484 -11.58 -24.34 6.05
C GLN A 484 -10.60 -25.51 6.20
N ARG A 485 -9.31 -25.31 5.85
CA ARG A 485 -8.27 -26.34 6.02
C ARG A 485 -8.08 -26.70 7.49
N GLU A 486 -7.96 -25.72 8.37
CA GLU A 486 -7.85 -25.95 9.81
C GLU A 486 -9.07 -26.70 10.39
N ALA A 487 -10.27 -26.38 9.93
CA ALA A 487 -11.48 -27.07 10.36
C ALA A 487 -11.49 -28.55 9.93
N ILE A 488 -11.01 -28.86 8.71
CA ILE A 488 -10.88 -30.21 8.18
C ILE A 488 -9.80 -30.99 8.97
N ASP A 489 -8.66 -30.37 9.23
CA ASP A 489 -7.56 -30.99 9.96
C ASP A 489 -7.95 -31.29 11.42
N ASN A 490 -8.64 -30.37 12.09
CA ASN A 490 -9.16 -30.57 13.44
C ASN A 490 -10.22 -31.69 13.50
N ALA A 491 -11.16 -31.73 12.56
CA ALA A 491 -12.15 -32.79 12.47
C ALA A 491 -11.52 -34.17 12.20
N SER A 492 -10.44 -34.19 11.41
CA SER A 492 -9.67 -35.40 11.13
C SER A 492 -8.88 -35.87 12.33
N ALA A 493 -8.31 -34.95 13.12
CA ALA A 493 -7.61 -35.26 14.37
C ALA A 493 -8.55 -35.79 15.44
N GLU A 494 -9.74 -35.22 15.61
CA GLU A 494 -10.77 -35.69 16.52
C GLU A 494 -11.27 -37.09 16.13
N ASN A 495 -11.49 -37.37 14.86
CA ASN A 495 -11.90 -38.68 14.38
C ASN A 495 -10.82 -39.76 14.60
N ASN A 496 -9.54 -39.42 14.37
CA ASN A 496 -8.41 -40.31 14.65
C ASN A 496 -8.22 -40.53 16.15
N GLY A 497 -8.46 -39.52 16.98
CA GLY A 497 -8.47 -39.64 18.44
C GLY A 497 -9.57 -40.58 18.96
N LEU A 498 -10.78 -40.50 18.38
CA LEU A 498 -11.91 -41.39 18.71
C LEU A 498 -11.64 -42.84 18.28
N ILE A 499 -11.05 -43.05 17.09
CA ILE A 499 -10.70 -44.40 16.59
C ILE A 499 -9.55 -44.98 17.43
N GLY A 500 -8.55 -44.17 17.79
CA GLY A 500 -7.45 -44.60 18.66
C GLY A 500 -7.91 -44.96 20.08
N SER A 501 -8.82 -44.19 20.66
CA SER A 501 -9.40 -44.46 21.99
C SER A 501 -10.31 -45.69 21.99
N SER A 502 -11.09 -45.88 20.93
CA SER A 502 -11.95 -47.07 20.73
C SER A 502 -11.13 -48.35 20.52
N ALA A 503 -10.05 -48.28 19.73
CA ALA A 503 -9.17 -49.41 19.51
C ALA A 503 -8.36 -49.77 20.77
N ALA A 504 -7.90 -48.77 21.53
CA ALA A 504 -7.24 -49.00 22.82
C ALA A 504 -8.17 -49.56 23.88
N ALA A 505 -9.42 -49.11 23.94
CA ALA A 505 -10.44 -49.65 24.83
C ALA A 505 -10.80 -51.08 24.45
N ALA A 506 -10.94 -51.39 23.15
CA ALA A 506 -11.19 -52.76 22.67
C ALA A 506 -9.99 -53.70 22.93
N ALA A 507 -8.76 -53.21 22.75
CA ALA A 507 -7.54 -53.96 23.09
C ALA A 507 -7.40 -54.22 24.59
N ASN A 508 -7.71 -53.26 25.46
CA ASN A 508 -7.73 -53.44 26.89
C ASN A 508 -8.82 -54.41 27.35
N ALA A 509 -10.03 -54.33 26.81
CA ALA A 509 -11.13 -55.28 27.08
C ALA A 509 -10.76 -56.70 26.62
N ALA A 510 -10.06 -56.85 25.49
CA ALA A 510 -9.57 -58.16 25.01
C ALA A 510 -8.45 -58.72 25.88
N LEU A 511 -7.57 -57.86 26.45
CA LEU A 511 -6.52 -58.27 27.39
C LEU A 511 -7.09 -58.69 28.76
N GLU A 512 -8.11 -57.98 29.25
CA GLU A 512 -8.81 -58.37 30.50
C GLU A 512 -9.59 -59.70 30.33
N ALA A 513 -10.17 -59.93 29.15
CA ALA A 513 -10.86 -61.19 28.83
C ALA A 513 -9.88 -62.37 28.67
N ALA A 514 -8.61 -62.13 28.33
CA ALA A 514 -7.61 -63.17 28.15
C ALA A 514 -6.83 -63.53 29.42
N GLY A 515 -7.11 -62.89 30.59
CA GLY A 515 -6.48 -63.23 31.88
C GLY A 515 -4.97 -63.04 31.94
N ALA A 516 -4.39 -62.27 31.07
CA ALA A 516 -2.96 -62.02 31.01
C ALA A 516 -2.58 -60.86 31.91
N GLY A 517 -1.67 -61.12 32.88
CA GLY A 517 -1.18 -60.12 33.81
C GLY A 517 -0.49 -58.93 33.12
N LYS A 518 -0.52 -57.79 33.80
CA LYS A 518 0.00 -56.50 33.39
C LYS A 518 1.39 -56.61 32.77
N PRO A 519 1.64 -56.13 31.55
CA PRO A 519 2.94 -56.16 30.95
C PRO A 519 3.93 -55.28 31.73
N PRO A 520 5.21 -55.61 31.76
CA PRO A 520 6.23 -54.81 32.43
C PRO A 520 6.39 -53.46 31.75
N SER A 521 6.58 -52.41 32.56
CA SER A 521 6.85 -51.04 32.09
C SER A 521 8.00 -51.04 31.09
N PRO A 522 7.89 -50.26 30.00
CA PRO A 522 8.96 -50.19 29.02
C PRO A 522 10.25 -49.64 29.66
N LYS A 523 11.36 -50.32 29.44
CA LYS A 523 12.70 -49.85 29.83
C LYS A 523 12.98 -48.56 29.08
N HIS A 524 13.46 -47.56 29.77
CA HIS A 524 13.96 -46.30 29.20
C HIS A 524 14.94 -46.62 28.06
N ASP A 525 14.60 -46.16 26.86
CA ASP A 525 15.46 -46.20 25.71
C ASP A 525 16.48 -45.03 25.85
N ALA A 526 17.76 -45.34 25.97
CA ALA A 526 18.85 -44.39 26.21
C ALA A 526 19.09 -43.43 25.06
N PHE A 527 18.28 -43.50 23.98
CA PHE A 527 18.39 -42.66 22.78
C PHE A 527 17.17 -41.73 22.55
N ARG A 528 16.22 -41.63 23.49
CA ARG A 528 15.15 -40.64 23.39
C ARG A 528 15.66 -39.34 24.02
N ARG A 529 15.83 -38.32 23.19
CA ARG A 529 16.07 -36.93 23.61
C ARG A 529 14.89 -36.47 24.53
N ALA A 530 15.23 -35.80 25.62
CA ALA A 530 14.25 -35.24 26.53
C ALA A 530 13.48 -34.10 25.82
N GLU A 531 12.14 -34.02 26.03
CA GLU A 531 11.25 -32.98 25.48
C GLU A 531 11.53 -31.55 26.01
N THR A 532 12.58 -31.35 26.78
CA THR A 532 12.99 -30.07 27.41
C THR A 532 14.38 -29.60 27.00
N GLU A 533 14.97 -30.14 25.94
CA GLU A 533 16.15 -29.51 25.32
C GLU A 533 15.65 -28.34 24.47
N ASP A 534 15.86 -27.14 24.97
CA ASP A 534 15.58 -25.89 24.29
C ASP A 534 16.27 -25.87 22.94
N ASP A 535 15.50 -25.57 21.90
CA ASP A 535 15.99 -25.21 20.57
C ASP A 535 16.84 -23.95 20.77
N ASP A 536 18.14 -24.03 20.47
CA ASP A 536 19.11 -22.96 20.67
C ASP A 536 18.93 -21.76 19.71
N GLY A 537 17.74 -21.67 19.08
CA GLY A 537 17.37 -20.53 18.22
C GLY A 537 18.23 -20.40 16.97
N TYR A 538 18.88 -21.46 16.53
CA TYR A 538 19.69 -21.46 15.33
C TYR A 538 18.82 -21.55 14.07
N ASP A 539 18.72 -20.46 13.33
CA ASP A 539 18.13 -20.43 12.00
C ASP A 539 19.14 -21.01 10.98
N PRO A 540 18.88 -22.21 10.39
CA PRO A 540 19.79 -22.83 9.45
C PRO A 540 19.97 -22.07 8.13
N TYR A 541 19.23 -20.97 7.90
CA TYR A 541 19.29 -20.21 6.65
C TYR A 541 20.07 -18.88 6.73
N SER A 542 20.50 -18.43 7.92
CA SER A 542 21.05 -17.08 8.05
C SER A 542 22.57 -16.94 7.98
N ASP A 543 23.40 -17.98 8.25
CA ASP A 543 24.86 -17.77 8.43
C ASP A 543 25.81 -18.87 7.93
N ARG A 544 25.40 -19.78 7.07
CA ARG A 544 26.38 -20.67 6.42
C ARG A 544 26.90 -20.05 5.13
N PRO A 545 28.21 -19.79 5.00
CA PRO A 545 28.79 -19.60 3.69
C PRO A 545 28.50 -20.85 2.84
N PRO A 546 28.11 -20.71 1.56
CA PRO A 546 27.83 -21.83 0.70
C PRO A 546 29.07 -22.74 0.65
N THR A 547 28.92 -24.00 1.06
CA THR A 547 29.93 -25.03 0.77
C THR A 547 30.04 -25.13 -0.75
N PRO A 548 31.25 -25.02 -1.35
CA PRO A 548 31.40 -25.21 -2.77
C PRO A 548 30.90 -26.61 -3.14
N GLU A 549 29.87 -26.70 -3.95
CA GLU A 549 29.51 -27.95 -4.60
C GLU A 549 30.73 -28.39 -5.45
N PRO A 550 31.10 -29.66 -5.45
CA PRO A 550 32.17 -30.14 -6.33
C PRO A 550 31.70 -29.92 -7.78
N LEU A 551 32.39 -29.02 -8.46
CA LEU A 551 32.24 -28.77 -9.88
C LEU A 551 32.49 -30.09 -10.64
N PHE A 552 31.44 -30.57 -11.32
CA PHE A 552 31.46 -31.57 -12.39
C PHE A 552 31.92 -32.99 -12.05
N GLN A 553 30.95 -33.89 -11.96
CA GLN A 553 31.17 -35.27 -12.37
C GLN A 553 31.42 -35.27 -13.88
N ALA A 554 32.54 -35.90 -14.27
CA ALA A 554 32.88 -36.09 -15.68
C ALA A 554 31.74 -36.80 -16.42
N ASP A 555 31.46 -36.31 -17.60
CA ASP A 555 30.47 -36.87 -18.53
C ASP A 555 30.78 -38.37 -18.76
N PRO A 556 29.81 -39.30 -18.54
CA PRO A 556 30.05 -40.74 -18.71
C PRO A 556 30.16 -41.17 -20.17
N TRP A 557 30.15 -40.23 -21.15
CA TRP A 557 30.18 -40.55 -22.57
C TRP A 557 31.40 -40.01 -23.35
N ASN A 558 32.47 -39.63 -22.65
CA ASN A 558 33.78 -39.40 -23.30
C ASN A 558 34.86 -40.31 -22.73
#